data_0fa45f25d5fb5afcfd5752daf57cb16b
#
_entry.id   0fa45f25d5fb5afcfd5752daf57cb16b
#
_cell.length_a   1.000
_cell.length_b   1.000
_cell.length_c   1.000
_cell.angle_alpha   90.00
_cell.angle_beta   90.00
_cell.angle_gamma   90.00
#
_symmetry.space_group_name_H-M   'P 1'
#
loop_
_entity.id
_entity.type
_entity.pdbx_description
1 polymer ?
#
loop_
_entity_poly.entity_id
_entity_poly.type
_entity_poly.pdbx_seq_one_letter_code
_entity_poly.pdbx_strand_id
1 'polypeptide(L)'
;MRLSGSCEGCPGTATTLTRVGEEALREGFPGFRELVAEEPPPLALDKPIQLGRKPLRRPRWVSVGYLEDLEPGEIRALRPEGTALLLVRLDGEVYAYRNGCPPGSALALHLGRLEDSTLVCPWHGCRYDVRTGKRQDDEEGKLAVLPVAVRDGEIEIAVGMEEVEPH
;
A
#
# COMPACT_ATOMS: atom_id res chain seq x y z
N MET A 1 11.86 13.62 39.52
CA MET A 1 12.03 12.52 38.59
C MET A 1 10.72 12.33 37.83
N ARG A 2 10.73 12.39 36.52
CA ARG A 2 9.54 12.30 35.69
C ARG A 2 9.46 10.90 35.08
N LEU A 3 8.40 10.18 35.35
CA LEU A 3 8.18 8.85 34.81
C LEU A 3 7.06 8.93 33.77
N SER A 4 7.37 8.50 32.54
CA SER A 4 6.40 8.38 31.46
C SER A 4 6.41 6.96 30.91
N GLY A 5 5.25 6.42 30.64
CA GLY A 5 5.11 5.05 30.15
C GLY A 5 3.72 4.76 29.62
N SER A 6 3.56 3.59 29.00
CA SER A 6 2.31 3.14 28.36
C SER A 6 1.12 2.88 29.31
N CYS A 7 1.32 3.05 30.61
CA CYS A 7 0.29 2.88 31.64
C CYS A 7 -0.30 4.21 32.14
N GLU A 8 -0.08 5.31 31.44
CA GLU A 8 -0.66 6.61 31.78
C GLU A 8 -2.20 6.56 31.68
N GLY A 9 -2.87 6.96 32.73
CA GLY A 9 -4.34 6.96 32.80
C GLY A 9 -4.99 5.71 33.40
N CYS A 10 -4.21 4.73 33.86
CA CYS A 10 -4.78 3.60 34.58
C CYS A 10 -5.05 4.00 36.06
N PRO A 11 -6.26 3.76 36.60
CA PRO A 11 -6.60 4.18 37.96
C PRO A 11 -5.72 3.56 39.06
N GLY A 12 -5.02 2.45 38.76
CA GLY A 12 -4.07 1.84 39.70
C GLY A 12 -2.65 2.40 39.67
N THR A 13 -2.29 3.19 38.66
CA THR A 13 -0.90 3.62 38.41
C THR A 13 -0.41 4.60 39.47
N ALA A 14 -1.25 5.56 39.86
CA ALA A 14 -0.90 6.56 40.90
C ALA A 14 -0.64 5.88 42.27
N THR A 15 -1.51 4.95 42.66
CA THR A 15 -1.39 4.24 43.94
C THR A 15 -0.17 3.30 43.96
N THR A 16 0.14 2.64 42.84
CA THR A 16 1.25 1.72 42.79
C THR A 16 2.60 2.47 42.73
N LEU A 17 2.70 3.56 41.99
CA LEU A 17 3.91 4.36 41.90
C LEU A 17 4.21 5.07 43.23
N THR A 18 3.20 5.58 43.89
CA THR A 18 3.39 6.31 45.17
C THR A 18 3.75 5.35 46.29
N ARG A 19 3.07 4.23 46.41
CA ARG A 19 3.22 3.34 47.57
C ARG A 19 4.44 2.43 47.47
N VAL A 20 4.68 1.80 46.30
CA VAL A 20 5.79 0.86 46.10
C VAL A 20 7.09 1.60 45.73
N GLY A 21 6.96 2.66 44.93
CA GLY A 21 8.10 3.47 44.51
C GLY A 21 8.70 4.30 45.63
N GLU A 22 7.90 4.84 46.56
CA GLU A 22 8.40 5.58 47.70
C GLU A 22 9.15 4.71 48.70
N GLU A 23 8.67 3.49 48.95
CA GLU A 23 9.31 2.54 49.84
C GLU A 23 10.68 2.11 49.36
N ALA A 24 10.81 1.81 48.06
CA ALA A 24 12.09 1.47 47.45
C ALA A 24 13.08 2.64 47.40
N LEU A 25 12.58 3.87 47.22
CA LEU A 25 13.43 5.05 47.15
C LEU A 25 13.90 5.50 48.56
N ARG A 26 13.10 5.28 49.60
CA ARG A 26 13.51 5.55 50.99
C ARG A 26 14.61 4.63 51.46
N GLU A 27 14.62 3.38 51.04
CA GLU A 27 15.70 2.45 51.37
C GLU A 27 17.00 2.73 50.61
N GLY A 28 16.92 3.26 49.39
CA GLY A 28 18.08 3.51 48.53
C GLY A 28 18.71 4.91 48.63
N PHE A 29 17.95 5.91 49.10
CA PHE A 29 18.40 7.29 49.08
C PHE A 29 18.09 8.02 50.40
N PRO A 30 19.06 8.18 51.29
CA PRO A 30 18.88 8.95 52.55
C PRO A 30 18.75 10.45 52.20
N GLY A 31 17.55 10.96 52.14
CA GLY A 31 17.23 12.35 51.77
C GLY A 31 16.02 12.47 50.83
N PHE A 32 15.48 11.34 50.43
CA PHE A 32 14.22 11.31 49.69
C PHE A 32 13.08 11.78 50.60
N ARG A 33 12.33 12.77 50.15
CA ARG A 33 11.23 13.33 50.93
C ARG A 33 9.88 12.83 50.44
N GLU A 34 9.61 12.91 49.18
CA GLU A 34 8.30 12.61 48.61
C GLU A 34 8.39 12.31 47.10
N LEU A 35 7.56 11.37 46.63
CA LEU A 35 7.33 11.14 45.21
C LEU A 35 6.02 11.83 44.81
N VAL A 36 6.12 12.89 44.04
CA VAL A 36 4.95 13.54 43.47
C VAL A 36 4.69 12.99 42.10
N ALA A 37 3.59 12.25 41.95
CA ALA A 37 3.08 11.86 40.61
C ALA A 37 2.31 13.08 40.08
N GLU A 38 2.91 13.76 39.10
CA GLU A 38 2.25 14.83 38.35
C GLU A 38 1.17 14.23 37.48
N GLU A 39 -0.09 14.41 37.80
CA GLU A 39 -1.19 14.00 36.93
C GLU A 39 -1.11 14.81 35.63
N PRO A 40 -1.11 14.18 34.46
CA PRO A 40 -1.20 14.93 33.22
C PRO A 40 -2.50 15.72 33.22
N PRO A 41 -2.51 16.97 32.71
CA PRO A 41 -3.73 17.75 32.63
C PRO A 41 -4.79 16.95 31.89
N PRO A 42 -6.06 16.98 32.35
CA PRO A 42 -7.11 16.28 31.62
C PRO A 42 -7.07 16.70 30.16
N LEU A 43 -6.89 15.72 29.27
CA LEU A 43 -6.99 15.97 27.85
C LEU A 43 -8.37 16.59 27.62
N ALA A 44 -8.40 17.90 27.39
CA ALA A 44 -9.60 18.59 26.98
C ALA A 44 -10.05 18.03 25.65
N LEU A 45 -10.84 16.97 25.70
CA LEU A 45 -11.55 16.41 24.53
C LEU A 45 -12.74 17.33 24.20
N ASP A 46 -12.44 18.63 24.07
CA ASP A 46 -13.45 19.65 23.75
C ASP A 46 -13.95 19.56 22.31
N LYS A 47 -13.36 18.70 21.51
CA LYS A 47 -13.84 18.43 20.16
C LYS A 47 -13.95 16.93 19.97
N PRO A 48 -15.15 16.42 19.68
CA PRO A 48 -15.27 15.05 19.22
C PRO A 48 -14.33 14.91 18.01
N ILE A 49 -13.38 14.00 18.10
CA ILE A 49 -12.56 13.61 16.95
C ILE A 49 -13.58 13.11 15.92
N GLN A 50 -13.96 13.97 15.00
CA GLN A 50 -14.68 13.53 13.82
C GLN A 50 -13.68 12.68 13.04
N LEU A 51 -13.71 11.38 13.30
CA LEU A 51 -13.17 10.40 12.39
C LEU A 51 -13.94 10.58 11.10
N GLY A 52 -13.43 11.47 10.24
CA GLY A 52 -13.94 11.60 8.91
C GLY A 52 -13.95 10.19 8.33
N ARG A 53 -15.13 9.63 8.13
CA ARG A 53 -15.26 8.36 7.44
C ARG A 53 -14.63 8.56 6.07
N LYS A 54 -13.39 8.08 5.91
CA LYS A 54 -12.79 8.00 4.58
C LYS A 54 -13.78 7.23 3.72
N PRO A 55 -14.21 7.80 2.59
CA PRO A 55 -15.10 7.07 1.68
C PRO A 55 -14.46 5.72 1.37
N LEU A 56 -15.22 4.65 1.47
CA LEU A 56 -14.80 3.32 1.07
C LEU A 56 -14.48 3.37 -0.42
N ARG A 57 -13.22 3.24 -0.77
CA ARG A 57 -12.78 3.17 -2.16
C ARG A 57 -12.78 1.71 -2.59
N ARG A 58 -13.57 1.39 -3.58
CA ARG A 58 -13.57 0.07 -4.22
C ARG A 58 -12.83 0.14 -5.55
N PRO A 59 -12.10 -0.91 -5.93
CA PRO A 59 -11.52 -0.99 -7.26
C PRO A 59 -12.64 -1.05 -8.29
N ARG A 60 -12.54 -0.19 -9.31
CA ARG A 60 -13.46 -0.19 -10.43
C ARG A 60 -12.97 -1.17 -11.48
N TRP A 61 -13.67 -2.26 -11.63
CA TRP A 61 -13.36 -3.32 -12.57
C TRP A 61 -13.99 -3.04 -13.93
N VAL A 62 -13.21 -3.19 -14.97
CA VAL A 62 -13.64 -3.02 -16.35
C VAL A 62 -13.27 -4.27 -17.13
N SER A 63 -14.23 -4.84 -17.84
CA SER A 63 -13.99 -5.95 -18.76
C SER A 63 -13.21 -5.45 -19.97
N VAL A 64 -12.17 -6.19 -20.34
CA VAL A 64 -11.26 -5.82 -21.42
C VAL A 64 -11.16 -6.90 -22.52
N GLY A 65 -11.88 -7.99 -22.38
CA GLY A 65 -11.93 -9.08 -23.36
C GLY A 65 -11.87 -10.46 -22.73
N TYR A 66 -11.63 -11.47 -23.52
CA TYR A 66 -11.58 -12.85 -23.07
C TYR A 66 -10.16 -13.40 -23.14
N LEU A 67 -9.87 -14.35 -22.26
CA LEU A 67 -8.57 -15.02 -22.19
C LEU A 67 -8.23 -15.78 -23.48
N GLU A 68 -9.24 -16.32 -24.14
CA GLU A 68 -9.09 -17.05 -25.43
C GLU A 68 -8.70 -16.13 -26.59
N ASP A 69 -9.03 -14.84 -26.52
CA ASP A 69 -8.69 -13.85 -27.53
C ASP A 69 -7.24 -13.33 -27.41
N LEU A 70 -6.57 -13.68 -26.32
CA LEU A 70 -5.18 -13.25 -26.04
C LEU A 70 -4.24 -14.46 -26.19
N GLU A 71 -3.37 -14.43 -27.17
CA GLU A 71 -2.43 -15.52 -27.40
C GLU A 71 -1.32 -15.56 -26.33
N PRO A 72 -0.77 -16.77 -26.03
CA PRO A 72 0.40 -16.90 -25.16
C PRO A 72 1.59 -16.10 -25.70
N GLY A 73 2.18 -15.24 -24.87
CA GLY A 73 3.28 -14.37 -25.28
C GLY A 73 2.85 -13.10 -26.02
N GLU A 74 1.55 -12.87 -26.20
CA GLU A 74 1.04 -11.65 -26.82
C GLU A 74 1.10 -10.46 -25.86
N ILE A 75 1.52 -9.31 -26.40
CA ILE A 75 1.44 -8.02 -25.75
C ILE A 75 0.31 -7.22 -26.40
N ARG A 76 -0.76 -6.96 -25.70
CA ARG A 76 -1.91 -6.22 -26.21
C ARG A 76 -2.04 -4.86 -25.52
N ALA A 77 -2.13 -3.80 -26.30
CA ALA A 77 -2.41 -2.45 -25.79
C ALA A 77 -3.91 -2.19 -25.77
N LEU A 78 -4.39 -1.66 -24.67
CA LEU A 78 -5.79 -1.30 -24.48
C LEU A 78 -5.90 0.09 -23.83
N ARG A 79 -7.06 0.73 -23.99
CA ARG A 79 -7.37 2.02 -23.37
C ARG A 79 -8.78 2.04 -22.79
N PRO A 80 -9.09 1.16 -21.84
CA PRO A 80 -10.38 1.23 -21.19
C PRO A 80 -10.50 2.57 -20.45
N GLU A 81 -11.59 3.27 -20.70
CA GLU A 81 -11.90 4.55 -20.06
C GLU A 81 -10.77 5.60 -20.12
N GLY A 82 -10.00 5.58 -21.20
CA GLY A 82 -8.90 6.52 -21.40
C GLY A 82 -7.58 6.16 -20.72
N THR A 83 -7.55 5.11 -19.92
CA THR A 83 -6.33 4.64 -19.26
C THR A 83 -5.53 3.74 -20.21
N ALA A 84 -4.34 4.19 -20.61
CA ALA A 84 -3.46 3.38 -21.43
C ALA A 84 -2.85 2.24 -20.60
N LEU A 85 -3.09 1.01 -21.01
CA LEU A 85 -2.56 -0.18 -20.38
C LEU A 85 -2.07 -1.21 -21.40
N LEU A 86 -1.26 -2.13 -20.95
CA LEU A 86 -0.85 -3.29 -21.70
C LEU A 86 -1.19 -4.57 -20.94
N LEU A 87 -1.62 -5.57 -21.70
CA LEU A 87 -1.81 -6.93 -21.23
C LEU A 87 -0.71 -7.82 -21.79
N VAL A 88 -0.25 -8.73 -20.97
CA VAL A 88 0.68 -9.79 -21.40
C VAL A 88 0.14 -11.11 -20.90
N ARG A 89 -0.02 -12.09 -21.79
CA ARG A 89 -0.31 -13.46 -21.41
C ARG A 89 0.97 -14.28 -21.36
N LEU A 90 1.27 -14.82 -20.19
CA LEU A 90 2.45 -15.64 -19.95
C LEU A 90 2.05 -16.89 -19.16
N ASP A 91 2.41 -18.08 -19.64
CA ASP A 91 2.16 -19.36 -18.97
C ASP A 91 0.69 -19.59 -18.54
N GLY A 92 -0.26 -19.04 -19.29
CA GLY A 92 -1.70 -19.14 -18.99
C GLY A 92 -2.23 -18.08 -18.03
N GLU A 93 -1.37 -17.25 -17.46
CA GLU A 93 -1.73 -16.12 -16.62
C GLU A 93 -1.70 -14.81 -17.39
N VAL A 94 -2.51 -13.85 -16.96
CA VAL A 94 -2.59 -12.51 -17.54
C VAL A 94 -2.05 -11.50 -16.58
N TYR A 95 -1.16 -10.65 -17.06
CA TYR A 95 -0.57 -9.55 -16.34
C TYR A 95 -0.96 -8.24 -17.00
N ALA A 96 -1.32 -7.24 -16.18
CA ALA A 96 -1.68 -5.92 -16.66
C ALA A 96 -0.79 -4.85 -16.05
N TYR A 97 -0.31 -3.96 -16.89
CA TYR A 97 0.54 -2.85 -16.50
C TYR A 97 0.09 -1.56 -17.18
N ARG A 98 0.43 -0.41 -16.62
CA ARG A 98 0.31 0.85 -17.35
C ARG A 98 1.24 0.83 -18.56
N ASN A 99 0.73 1.29 -19.68
CA ASN A 99 1.46 1.30 -20.94
C ASN A 99 2.42 2.49 -21.02
N GLY A 100 3.51 2.40 -20.26
CA GLY A 100 4.55 3.43 -20.23
C GLY A 100 5.78 2.91 -19.50
N CYS A 101 6.96 3.31 -19.95
CA CYS A 101 8.21 2.96 -19.30
C CYS A 101 8.46 3.89 -18.11
N PRO A 102 8.64 3.37 -16.88
CA PRO A 102 9.01 4.20 -15.73
C PRO A 102 10.42 4.83 -15.86
N PRO A 103 10.65 5.97 -15.21
CA PRO A 103 9.70 6.81 -14.51
C PRO A 103 8.95 7.77 -15.45
N GLY A 104 7.62 7.66 -15.48
CA GLY A 104 6.73 8.68 -16.06
C GLY A 104 6.79 8.90 -17.58
N SER A 105 7.41 8.00 -18.33
CA SER A 105 7.47 8.09 -19.78
C SER A 105 6.10 7.80 -20.41
N ALA A 106 5.65 8.70 -21.28
CA ALA A 106 4.46 8.51 -22.12
C ALA A 106 4.71 7.57 -23.31
N LEU A 107 5.94 7.07 -23.47
CA LEU A 107 6.31 6.20 -24.59
C LEU A 107 5.71 4.81 -24.40
N ALA A 108 5.01 4.36 -25.43
CA ALA A 108 4.24 3.13 -25.40
C ALA A 108 5.12 1.88 -25.24
N LEU A 109 4.99 1.22 -24.11
CA LEU A 109 5.76 0.02 -23.78
C LEU A 109 5.28 -1.22 -24.56
N HIS A 110 4.04 -1.23 -25.02
CA HIS A 110 3.47 -2.35 -25.80
C HIS A 110 4.14 -2.57 -27.17
N LEU A 111 4.89 -1.59 -27.66
CA LEU A 111 5.70 -1.72 -28.88
C LEU A 111 7.00 -2.49 -28.64
N GLY A 112 7.27 -2.85 -27.40
CA GLY A 112 8.40 -3.68 -27.03
C GLY A 112 8.22 -5.14 -27.45
N ARG A 113 9.18 -5.94 -27.07
CA ARG A 113 9.15 -7.39 -27.32
C ARG A 113 9.19 -8.16 -26.02
N LEU A 114 8.57 -9.32 -26.05
CA LEU A 114 8.64 -10.29 -24.97
C LEU A 114 9.76 -11.30 -25.28
N GLU A 115 10.73 -11.40 -24.40
CA GLU A 115 11.78 -12.39 -24.42
C GLU A 115 11.57 -13.32 -23.22
N ASP A 116 11.04 -14.52 -23.46
CA ASP A 116 10.61 -15.46 -22.43
C ASP A 116 9.62 -14.79 -21.44
N SER A 117 10.06 -14.48 -20.23
CA SER A 117 9.28 -13.74 -19.20
C SER A 117 9.68 -12.27 -19.05
N THR A 118 10.50 -11.76 -19.95
CA THR A 118 11.07 -10.41 -19.89
C THR A 118 10.48 -9.51 -20.97
N LEU A 119 9.85 -8.42 -20.54
CA LEU A 119 9.39 -7.36 -21.44
C LEU A 119 10.52 -6.35 -21.66
N VAL A 120 10.92 -6.18 -22.91
CA VAL A 120 11.99 -5.26 -23.29
C VAL A 120 11.41 -3.97 -23.87
N CYS A 121 11.72 -2.84 -23.24
CA CYS A 121 11.30 -1.54 -23.72
C CYS A 121 11.96 -1.19 -25.06
N PRO A 122 11.20 -0.80 -26.09
CA PRO A 122 11.77 -0.52 -27.42
C PRO A 122 12.54 0.80 -27.47
N TRP A 123 12.32 1.68 -26.49
CA TRP A 123 12.88 3.04 -26.47
C TRP A 123 14.18 3.15 -25.68
N HIS A 124 14.23 2.48 -24.52
CA HIS A 124 15.36 2.61 -23.59
C HIS A 124 16.11 1.30 -23.36
N GLY A 125 15.64 0.19 -23.96
CA GLY A 125 16.21 -1.13 -23.74
C GLY A 125 16.03 -1.69 -22.31
N CYS A 126 15.21 -1.01 -21.47
CA CYS A 126 14.94 -1.48 -20.13
C CYS A 126 14.26 -2.85 -20.14
N ARG A 127 14.67 -3.72 -19.25
CA ARG A 127 14.18 -5.10 -19.15
C ARG A 127 13.33 -5.25 -17.88
N TYR A 128 12.10 -5.71 -18.04
CA TYR A 128 11.15 -5.89 -16.93
C TYR A 128 10.69 -7.34 -16.87
N ASP A 129 10.75 -7.92 -15.68
CA ASP A 129 10.13 -9.22 -15.42
C ASP A 129 8.60 -9.08 -15.48
N VAL A 130 7.94 -9.80 -16.36
CA VAL A 130 6.47 -9.72 -16.55
C VAL A 130 5.70 -10.21 -15.32
N ARG A 131 6.24 -11.11 -14.53
CA ARG A 131 5.55 -11.67 -13.37
C ARG A 131 5.55 -10.73 -12.17
N THR A 132 6.64 -10.01 -11.98
CA THR A 132 6.85 -9.12 -10.82
C THR A 132 6.73 -7.64 -11.15
N GLY A 133 6.86 -7.29 -12.43
CA GLY A 133 6.93 -5.91 -12.90
C GLY A 133 8.23 -5.21 -12.56
N LYS A 134 9.19 -5.90 -11.94
CA LYS A 134 10.47 -5.30 -11.54
C LYS A 134 11.41 -5.18 -12.73
N ARG A 135 12.16 -4.10 -12.75
CA ARG A 135 13.24 -3.91 -13.70
C ARG A 135 14.42 -4.83 -13.34
N GLN A 136 15.01 -5.47 -14.33
CA GLN A 136 16.11 -6.43 -14.13
C GLN A 136 17.50 -5.78 -14.14
N ASP A 137 17.60 -4.64 -14.81
CA ASP A 137 18.85 -3.88 -14.98
C ASP A 137 19.00 -2.70 -13.97
N ASP A 138 17.95 -2.45 -13.17
CA ASP A 138 17.94 -1.39 -12.15
C ASP A 138 16.94 -1.77 -11.03
N GLU A 139 17.38 -1.74 -9.80
CA GLU A 139 16.57 -2.15 -8.64
C GLU A 139 15.42 -1.18 -8.33
N GLU A 140 15.51 0.07 -8.75
CA GLU A 140 14.49 1.09 -8.46
C GLU A 140 13.34 1.12 -9.47
N GLY A 141 13.54 0.55 -10.66
CA GLY A 141 12.54 0.53 -11.71
C GLY A 141 11.47 -0.53 -11.50
N LYS A 142 10.19 -0.12 -11.51
CA LYS A 142 9.05 -1.03 -11.46
C LYS A 142 7.92 -0.56 -12.36
N LEU A 143 7.31 -1.48 -13.11
CA LEU A 143 6.09 -1.22 -13.86
C LEU A 143 4.92 -0.94 -12.90
N ALA A 144 4.04 -0.03 -13.27
CA ALA A 144 2.80 0.21 -12.54
C ALA A 144 1.83 -0.94 -12.80
N VAL A 145 1.72 -1.84 -11.82
CA VAL A 145 0.84 -3.03 -11.86
C VAL A 145 -0.61 -2.61 -11.76
N LEU A 146 -1.47 -3.21 -12.58
CA LEU A 146 -2.92 -3.11 -12.47
C LEU A 146 -3.47 -4.46 -12.01
N PRO A 147 -4.36 -4.49 -11.01
CA PRO A 147 -5.02 -5.72 -10.60
C PRO A 147 -5.82 -6.33 -11.74
N VAL A 148 -5.64 -7.61 -11.96
CA VAL A 148 -6.35 -8.40 -12.98
C VAL A 148 -7.14 -9.50 -12.29
N ALA A 149 -8.35 -9.73 -12.76
CA ALA A 149 -9.15 -10.89 -12.42
C ALA A 149 -9.61 -11.58 -13.71
N VAL A 150 -9.58 -12.90 -13.73
CA VAL A 150 -10.16 -13.70 -14.82
C VAL A 150 -11.34 -14.45 -14.24
N ARG A 151 -12.53 -14.19 -14.76
CA ARG A 151 -13.78 -14.83 -14.31
C ARG A 151 -14.50 -15.41 -15.54
N ASP A 152 -14.74 -16.70 -15.52
CA ASP A 152 -15.41 -17.40 -16.63
C ASP A 152 -14.75 -17.14 -17.99
N GLY A 153 -13.42 -16.96 -18.01
CA GLY A 153 -12.66 -16.64 -19.21
C GLY A 153 -12.62 -15.15 -19.58
N GLU A 154 -13.41 -14.32 -18.92
CA GLU A 154 -13.43 -12.87 -19.11
C GLU A 154 -12.32 -12.20 -18.28
N ILE A 155 -11.58 -11.29 -18.89
CA ILE A 155 -10.51 -10.55 -18.26
C ILE A 155 -11.06 -9.21 -17.76
N GLU A 156 -11.01 -9.00 -16.46
CA GLU A 156 -11.36 -7.74 -15.82
C GLU A 156 -10.13 -7.07 -15.22
N ILE A 157 -10.02 -5.76 -15.35
CA ILE A 157 -8.92 -4.96 -14.81
C ILE A 157 -9.45 -3.84 -13.94
N ALA A 158 -8.82 -3.63 -12.79
CA ALA A 158 -9.10 -2.47 -11.96
C ALA A 158 -8.36 -1.24 -12.50
N VAL A 159 -9.09 -0.34 -13.15
CA VAL A 159 -8.53 0.87 -13.79
C VAL A 159 -8.48 2.09 -12.87
N GLY A 160 -9.14 2.03 -11.73
CA GLY A 160 -9.18 3.14 -10.76
C GLY A 160 -9.89 2.74 -9.48
N MET A 161 -10.08 3.73 -8.61
CA MET A 161 -10.84 3.58 -7.37
C MET A 161 -12.13 4.39 -7.47
N GLU A 162 -13.25 3.75 -7.25
CA GLU A 162 -14.57 4.38 -7.17
C GLU A 162 -14.89 4.69 -5.69
N GLU A 163 -15.38 5.91 -5.44
CA GLU A 163 -15.87 6.27 -4.12
C GLU A 163 -17.29 5.72 -3.95
N VAL A 164 -17.47 4.84 -2.99
CA VAL A 164 -18.79 4.29 -2.65
C VAL A 164 -19.30 5.02 -1.42
N GLU A 165 -20.43 5.68 -1.54
CA GLU A 165 -21.12 6.25 -0.39
C GLU A 165 -21.62 5.10 0.51
N PRO A 166 -21.34 5.15 1.81
CA PRO A 166 -21.89 4.16 2.74
C PRO A 166 -23.40 4.37 2.86
N HIS A 167 -24.14 3.34 2.54
CA HIS A 167 -25.58 3.28 2.82
C HIS A 167 -25.85 3.10 4.31
#